data_5470d4d8201a5f0385e69f5fbc27179c
#
_entry.id   5470d4d8201a5f0385e69f5fbc27179c
#
_cell.length_a   1.000
_cell.length_b   1.000
_cell.length_c   1.000
_cell.angle_alpha   90.00
_cell.angle_beta   90.00
_cell.angle_gamma   90.00
#
_symmetry.space_group_name_H-M   'P 1'
#
loop_
_entity.id
_entity.type
_entity.pdbx_description
1 polymer ?
#
loop_
_entity_poly.entity_id
_entity_poly.type
_entity_poly.pdbx_seq_one_letter_code
_entity_poly.pdbx_strand_id
1 'polypeptide(L)'
;MSVKIVLADDHPIVCQGISREATDLGMDVVHIADSPEKLVESVVKHRPNLLVTEVRLGGHDALKTLEQIKTEVPECQVIVYTAFDNPTNIARASALGCYEFILKTSEMSAVTEAIKQAALGTPTRQDSLLVTTKTRMKRSRSFDSESPLTNRETQVLRHVSMGLKNREIGKSLGISVETVKEHVQNILRKLDVNDRTQAAVWAIRNDFI
;
A
#
# COMPACT_ATOMS: atom_id res chain seq x y z
N MET A 1 14.31 -12.55 22.00
CA MET A 1 14.98 -11.72 20.98
C MET A 1 14.24 -10.42 20.91
N SER A 2 14.94 -9.28 20.86
CA SER A 2 14.31 -7.97 20.66
C SER A 2 13.75 -7.85 19.24
N VAL A 3 12.62 -7.15 19.08
CA VAL A 3 12.01 -6.85 17.78
C VAL A 3 12.88 -5.79 17.08
N LYS A 4 13.37 -6.12 15.88
CA LYS A 4 14.18 -5.22 15.07
C LYS A 4 13.32 -4.39 14.13
N ILE A 5 13.54 -3.08 14.12
CA ILE A 5 12.83 -2.13 13.27
C ILE A 5 13.82 -1.42 12.34
N VAL A 6 13.47 -1.29 11.06
CA VAL A 6 14.07 -0.34 10.14
C VAL A 6 13.10 0.81 9.95
N LEU A 7 13.59 2.04 10.05
CA LEU A 7 12.83 3.24 9.71
C LEU A 7 13.29 3.78 8.36
N ALA A 8 12.37 4.31 7.58
CA ALA A 8 12.68 4.94 6.30
C ALA A 8 11.89 6.25 6.18
N ASP A 9 12.54 7.35 6.53
CA ASP A 9 11.99 8.71 6.47
C ASP A 9 13.15 9.71 6.33
N ASP A 10 13.00 10.71 5.49
CA ASP A 10 13.99 11.78 5.28
C ASP A 10 13.81 12.97 6.23
N HIS A 11 12.86 12.87 7.19
CA HIS A 11 12.64 13.86 8.22
C HIS A 11 13.21 13.39 9.58
N PRO A 12 14.34 13.95 10.07
CA PRO A 12 14.99 13.48 11.29
C PRO A 12 14.09 13.49 12.55
N ILE A 13 13.19 14.49 12.67
CA ILE A 13 12.30 14.59 13.82
C ILE A 13 11.28 13.44 13.89
N VAL A 14 10.82 12.96 12.72
CA VAL A 14 9.94 11.80 12.62
C VAL A 14 10.68 10.55 13.07
N CYS A 15 11.90 10.35 12.55
CA CYS A 15 12.74 9.22 12.94
C CYS A 15 13.04 9.21 14.44
N GLN A 16 13.33 10.36 15.04
CA GLN A 16 13.58 10.48 16.47
C GLN A 16 12.33 10.14 17.29
N GLY A 17 11.15 10.65 16.86
CA GLY A 17 9.87 10.35 17.51
C GLY A 17 9.57 8.86 17.52
N ILE A 18 9.61 8.21 16.35
CA ILE A 18 9.33 6.77 16.24
C ILE A 18 10.40 5.93 16.95
N SER A 19 11.67 6.32 16.90
CA SER A 19 12.75 5.61 17.61
C SER A 19 12.53 5.63 19.12
N ARG A 20 12.07 6.74 19.68
CA ARG A 20 11.73 6.84 21.09
C ARG A 20 10.58 5.90 21.45
N GLU A 21 9.48 5.95 20.72
CA GLU A 21 8.34 5.05 20.94
C GLU A 21 8.75 3.56 20.84
N ALA A 22 9.57 3.22 19.84
CA ALA A 22 10.07 1.86 19.68
C ALA A 22 10.93 1.43 20.89
N THR A 23 11.80 2.31 21.39
CA THR A 23 12.64 2.06 22.56
C THR A 23 11.79 1.87 23.82
N ASP A 24 10.77 2.70 24.02
CA ASP A 24 9.83 2.59 25.16
C ASP A 24 9.04 1.27 25.13
N LEU A 25 8.85 0.68 23.93
CA LEU A 25 8.28 -0.65 23.74
C LEU A 25 9.30 -1.79 23.85
N GLY A 26 10.59 -1.53 24.13
CA GLY A 26 11.65 -2.51 24.20
C GLY A 26 12.08 -3.08 22.85
N MET A 27 11.90 -2.32 21.77
CA MET A 27 12.25 -2.68 20.40
C MET A 27 13.52 -1.95 19.97
N ASP A 28 14.27 -2.53 19.00
CA ASP A 28 15.53 -1.98 18.51
C ASP A 28 15.37 -1.37 17.13
N VAL A 29 15.59 -0.06 16.98
CA VAL A 29 15.75 0.58 15.67
C VAL A 29 17.17 0.32 15.18
N VAL A 30 17.32 -0.65 14.29
CA VAL A 30 18.63 -1.12 13.81
C VAL A 30 19.19 -0.28 12.67
N HIS A 31 18.36 0.46 11.95
CA HIS A 31 18.80 1.36 10.89
C HIS A 31 17.74 2.41 10.55
N ILE A 32 18.20 3.58 10.06
CA ILE A 32 17.36 4.64 9.50
C ILE A 32 17.82 4.91 8.07
N ALA A 33 16.93 4.75 7.09
CA ALA A 33 17.18 4.97 5.69
C ALA A 33 16.52 6.29 5.21
N ASP A 34 17.24 7.07 4.42
CA ASP A 34 16.81 8.35 3.86
C ASP A 34 16.60 8.30 2.33
N SER A 35 16.86 7.14 1.72
CA SER A 35 16.66 6.90 0.29
C SER A 35 16.15 5.48 0.01
N PRO A 36 15.50 5.25 -1.16
CA PRO A 36 15.03 3.92 -1.53
C PRO A 36 16.13 2.85 -1.61
N GLU A 37 17.32 3.22 -2.06
CA GLU A 37 18.47 2.31 -2.18
C GLU A 37 18.95 1.86 -0.81
N LYS A 38 19.17 2.82 0.13
CA LYS A 38 19.53 2.52 1.51
C LYS A 38 18.43 1.74 2.23
N LEU A 39 17.16 1.98 1.91
CA LEU A 39 16.03 1.23 2.46
C LEU A 39 16.15 -0.25 2.09
N VAL A 40 16.32 -0.59 0.80
CA VAL A 40 16.45 -1.98 0.36
C VAL A 40 17.68 -2.62 1.00
N GLU A 41 18.85 -1.96 0.94
CA GLU A 41 20.10 -2.46 1.52
C GLU A 41 19.95 -2.76 3.02
N SER A 42 19.34 -1.84 3.78
CA SER A 42 19.18 -2.00 5.22
C SER A 42 18.23 -3.15 5.59
N VAL A 43 17.12 -3.30 4.87
CA VAL A 43 16.16 -4.38 5.13
C VAL A 43 16.78 -5.75 4.79
N VAL A 44 17.47 -5.87 3.67
CA VAL A 44 18.16 -7.12 3.30
C VAL A 44 19.25 -7.48 4.31
N LYS A 45 20.06 -6.50 4.73
CA LYS A 45 21.16 -6.69 5.67
C LYS A 45 20.70 -7.04 7.08
N HIS A 46 19.71 -6.31 7.61
CA HIS A 46 19.32 -6.45 9.02
C HIS A 46 18.17 -7.42 9.24
N ARG A 47 17.44 -7.82 8.17
CA ARG A 47 16.25 -8.68 8.21
C ARG A 47 15.32 -8.31 9.38
N PRO A 48 14.77 -7.08 9.38
CA PRO A 48 13.96 -6.58 10.48
C PRO A 48 12.62 -7.31 10.57
N ASN A 49 12.02 -7.31 11.76
CA ASN A 49 10.65 -7.77 11.95
C ASN A 49 9.64 -6.74 11.38
N LEU A 50 10.00 -5.47 11.45
CA LEU A 50 9.13 -4.36 11.06
C LEU A 50 9.90 -3.30 10.27
N LEU A 51 9.29 -2.84 9.19
CA LEU A 51 9.68 -1.65 8.44
C LEU A 51 8.59 -0.59 8.65
N VAL A 52 8.98 0.61 9.08
CA VAL A 52 8.12 1.80 9.04
C VAL A 52 8.68 2.73 7.96
N THR A 53 7.90 3.02 6.93
CA THR A 53 8.39 3.77 5.76
C THR A 53 7.47 4.90 5.34
N GLU A 54 8.06 6.02 4.94
CA GLU A 54 7.37 7.08 4.19
C GLU A 54 7.10 6.60 2.75
N VAL A 55 6.09 7.16 2.10
CA VAL A 55 5.77 6.92 0.68
C VAL A 55 6.84 7.51 -0.24
N ARG A 56 7.41 8.65 0.13
CA ARG A 56 8.45 9.34 -0.62
C ARG A 56 9.70 9.52 0.23
N LEU A 57 10.82 9.01 -0.23
CA LEU A 57 12.13 9.16 0.39
C LEU A 57 13.06 9.95 -0.52
N GLY A 58 13.61 11.06 -0.06
CA GLY A 58 14.49 11.91 -0.86
C GLY A 58 13.84 12.33 -2.19
N GLY A 59 12.53 12.55 -2.21
CA GLY A 59 11.77 12.87 -3.42
C GLY A 59 11.38 11.66 -4.30
N HIS A 60 11.85 10.45 -4.00
CA HIS A 60 11.59 9.24 -4.77
C HIS A 60 10.46 8.38 -4.18
N ASP A 61 9.77 7.62 -5.01
CA ASP A 61 8.66 6.73 -4.63
C ASP A 61 9.19 5.46 -3.94
N ALA A 62 9.14 5.43 -2.62
CA ALA A 62 9.60 4.31 -1.81
C ALA A 62 8.71 3.06 -1.94
N LEU A 63 7.42 3.20 -2.29
CA LEU A 63 6.55 2.04 -2.49
C LEU A 63 7.01 1.12 -3.63
N LYS A 64 7.81 1.62 -4.57
CA LYS A 64 8.38 0.79 -5.65
C LYS A 64 9.35 -0.27 -5.12
N THR A 65 10.02 0.00 -4.00
CA THR A 65 10.99 -0.92 -3.40
C THR A 65 10.34 -2.02 -2.58
N LEU A 66 9.10 -1.83 -2.13
CA LEU A 66 8.42 -2.78 -1.26
C LEU A 66 8.20 -4.15 -1.91
N GLU A 67 8.07 -4.20 -3.23
CA GLU A 67 7.95 -5.47 -3.93
C GLU A 67 9.22 -6.31 -3.82
N GLN A 68 10.38 -5.67 -4.01
CA GLN A 68 11.68 -6.30 -3.80
C GLN A 68 11.85 -6.71 -2.34
N ILE A 69 11.56 -5.81 -1.39
CA ILE A 69 11.64 -6.07 0.04
C ILE A 69 10.79 -7.29 0.43
N LYS A 70 9.54 -7.36 -0.04
CA LYS A 70 8.65 -8.50 0.24
C LYS A 70 9.10 -9.81 -0.41
N THR A 71 9.91 -9.74 -1.46
CA THR A 71 10.52 -10.92 -2.07
C THR A 71 11.74 -11.40 -1.27
N GLU A 72 12.62 -10.47 -0.86
CA GLU A 72 13.87 -10.78 -0.15
C GLU A 72 13.65 -11.12 1.35
N VAL A 73 12.68 -10.43 1.98
CA VAL A 73 12.36 -10.57 3.41
C VAL A 73 10.84 -10.64 3.59
N PRO A 74 10.18 -11.74 3.18
CA PRO A 74 8.72 -11.85 3.16
C PRO A 74 8.08 -11.77 4.56
N GLU A 75 8.84 -12.13 5.61
CA GLU A 75 8.41 -12.06 7.01
C GLU A 75 8.35 -10.63 7.56
N CYS A 76 9.03 -9.66 6.93
CA CYS A 76 9.04 -8.26 7.37
C CYS A 76 7.65 -7.64 7.25
N GLN A 77 7.07 -7.22 8.37
CA GLN A 77 5.85 -6.42 8.36
C GLN A 77 6.16 -5.00 7.89
N VAL A 78 5.24 -4.38 7.16
CA VAL A 78 5.45 -3.03 6.63
C VAL A 78 4.31 -2.11 7.06
N ILE A 79 4.66 -1.05 7.79
CA ILE A 79 3.77 0.07 8.07
C ILE A 79 4.18 1.24 7.16
N VAL A 80 3.24 1.78 6.42
CA VAL A 80 3.41 3.04 5.69
C VAL A 80 2.99 4.17 6.62
N TYR A 81 3.91 5.11 6.90
CA TYR A 81 3.66 6.29 7.74
C TYR A 81 3.99 7.55 6.94
N THR A 82 2.97 8.29 6.53
CA THR A 82 3.11 9.31 5.48
C THR A 82 2.29 10.57 5.72
N ALA A 83 2.75 11.69 5.20
CA ALA A 83 1.99 12.93 5.16
C ALA A 83 0.95 12.97 4.01
N PHE A 84 1.04 12.05 3.04
CA PHE A 84 0.25 12.08 1.82
C PHE A 84 -1.04 11.25 1.96
N ASP A 85 -2.16 11.91 2.19
CA ASP A 85 -3.51 11.32 2.10
C ASP A 85 -3.91 11.17 0.62
N ASN A 86 -3.44 10.10 0.01
CA ASN A 86 -3.68 9.81 -1.40
C ASN A 86 -4.25 8.39 -1.58
N PRO A 87 -5.49 8.26 -2.06
CA PRO A 87 -6.13 6.95 -2.28
C PRO A 87 -5.31 6.00 -3.14
N THR A 88 -4.56 6.51 -4.12
CA THR A 88 -3.66 5.69 -4.96
C THR A 88 -2.54 5.06 -4.13
N ASN A 89 -1.93 5.79 -3.19
CA ASN A 89 -0.89 5.26 -2.32
C ASN A 89 -1.45 4.21 -1.35
N ILE A 90 -2.64 4.45 -0.79
CA ILE A 90 -3.33 3.48 0.08
C ILE A 90 -3.63 2.20 -0.71
N ALA A 91 -4.15 2.32 -1.94
CA ALA A 91 -4.45 1.19 -2.80
C ALA A 91 -3.20 0.38 -3.16
N ARG A 92 -2.08 1.06 -3.49
CA ARG A 92 -0.78 0.42 -3.78
C ARG A 92 -0.23 -0.29 -2.55
N ALA A 93 -0.21 0.35 -1.38
CA ALA A 93 0.23 -0.25 -0.13
C ALA A 93 -0.59 -1.51 0.21
N SER A 94 -1.92 -1.44 0.03
CA SER A 94 -2.82 -2.59 0.20
C SER A 94 -2.49 -3.73 -0.77
N ALA A 95 -2.25 -3.44 -2.05
CA ALA A 95 -1.88 -4.42 -3.07
C ALA A 95 -0.52 -5.08 -2.80
N LEU A 96 0.43 -4.31 -2.24
CA LEU A 96 1.75 -4.78 -1.83
C LEU A 96 1.74 -5.60 -0.54
N GLY A 97 0.61 -5.69 0.15
CA GLY A 97 0.47 -6.45 1.39
C GLY A 97 1.15 -5.76 2.58
N CYS A 98 1.12 -4.42 2.62
CA CYS A 98 1.50 -3.70 3.81
C CYS A 98 0.58 -4.05 4.97
N TYR A 99 1.12 -3.98 6.17
CA TYR A 99 0.39 -4.27 7.41
C TYR A 99 -0.56 -3.12 7.75
N GLU A 100 -0.09 -1.86 7.70
CA GLU A 100 -0.89 -0.68 8.04
C GLU A 100 -0.48 0.53 7.19
N PHE A 101 -1.41 1.49 7.06
CA PHE A 101 -1.18 2.78 6.41
C PHE A 101 -1.70 3.88 7.34
N ILE A 102 -0.78 4.71 7.84
CA ILE A 102 -1.06 5.72 8.86
C ILE A 102 -0.63 7.08 8.33
N LEU A 103 -1.49 8.06 8.51
CA LEU A 103 -1.16 9.44 8.18
C LEU A 103 -0.33 10.10 9.29
N LYS A 104 0.63 10.94 8.94
CA LYS A 104 1.43 11.73 9.91
C LYS A 104 0.59 12.75 10.69
N THR A 105 -0.67 12.95 10.31
CA THR A 105 -1.67 13.73 11.05
C THR A 105 -2.36 12.95 12.17
N SER A 106 -2.17 11.61 12.21
CA SER A 106 -2.72 10.75 13.27
C SER A 106 -1.98 10.99 14.59
N GLU A 107 -2.67 10.72 15.69
CA GLU A 107 -2.04 10.77 17.01
C GLU A 107 -0.93 9.72 17.14
N MET A 108 0.13 10.04 17.87
CA MET A 108 1.26 9.14 18.09
C MET A 108 0.82 7.81 18.73
N SER A 109 -0.20 7.83 19.59
CA SER A 109 -0.81 6.63 20.17
C SER A 109 -1.26 5.61 19.13
N ALA A 110 -1.79 6.05 17.99
CA ALA A 110 -2.20 5.17 16.91
C ALA A 110 -0.98 4.53 16.19
N VAL A 111 0.11 5.29 16.04
CA VAL A 111 1.37 4.80 15.47
C VAL A 111 2.01 3.76 16.39
N THR A 112 2.10 4.09 17.69
CA THR A 112 2.65 3.22 18.74
C THR A 112 1.89 1.89 18.80
N GLU A 113 0.56 1.94 18.78
CA GLU A 113 -0.27 0.74 18.79
C GLU A 113 -0.09 -0.09 17.52
N ALA A 114 0.00 0.53 16.34
CA ALA A 114 0.24 -0.20 15.10
C ALA A 114 1.61 -0.88 15.09
N ILE A 115 2.67 -0.23 15.58
CA ILE A 115 4.00 -0.81 15.72
C ILE A 115 3.94 -2.04 16.64
N LYS A 116 3.31 -1.91 17.80
CA LYS A 116 3.15 -2.99 18.77
C LYS A 116 2.40 -4.18 18.19
N GLN A 117 1.27 -3.95 17.54
CA GLN A 117 0.44 -5.00 16.95
C GLN A 117 1.15 -5.70 15.78
N ALA A 118 1.84 -4.95 14.91
CA ALA A 118 2.65 -5.51 13.82
C ALA A 118 3.78 -6.41 14.35
N ALA A 119 4.45 -5.98 15.43
CA ALA A 119 5.51 -6.74 16.07
C ALA A 119 5.00 -8.05 16.72
N LEU A 120 3.77 -8.08 17.21
CA LEU A 120 3.10 -9.27 17.77
C LEU A 120 2.55 -10.19 16.68
N GLY A 121 2.58 -9.81 15.41
CA GLY A 121 2.01 -10.57 14.30
C GLY A 121 0.49 -10.67 14.34
N THR A 122 -0.19 -9.74 15.01
CA THR A 122 -1.65 -9.72 15.09
C THR A 122 -2.24 -9.28 13.74
N PRO A 123 -3.48 -9.69 13.39
CA PRO A 123 -4.12 -9.23 12.16
C PRO A 123 -4.31 -7.70 12.15
N THR A 124 -4.25 -7.12 10.95
CA THR A 124 -4.56 -5.70 10.74
C THR A 124 -5.97 -5.37 11.22
N ARG A 125 -6.15 -4.20 11.81
CA ARG A 125 -7.44 -3.71 12.33
C ARG A 125 -8.48 -3.59 11.20
N GLN A 126 -9.75 -3.85 11.53
CA GLN A 126 -10.86 -3.79 10.57
C GLN A 126 -11.14 -2.37 10.06
N ASP A 127 -10.86 -1.36 10.86
CA ASP A 127 -10.99 0.08 10.54
C ASP A 127 -9.76 0.68 9.82
N SER A 128 -8.73 -0.12 9.60
CA SER A 128 -7.54 0.29 8.84
C SER A 128 -7.91 0.83 7.46
N LEU A 129 -7.21 1.90 7.04
CA LEU A 129 -7.35 2.46 5.68
C LEU A 129 -7.06 1.41 4.60
N LEU A 130 -6.14 0.47 4.85
CA LEU A 130 -5.84 -0.62 3.93
C LEU A 130 -7.01 -1.60 3.80
N VAL A 131 -7.62 -1.99 4.92
CA VAL A 131 -8.74 -2.94 4.95
C VAL A 131 -9.98 -2.33 4.32
N THR A 132 -10.32 -1.09 4.67
CA THR A 132 -11.47 -0.37 4.12
C THR A 132 -11.31 -0.13 2.62
N THR A 133 -10.12 0.28 2.16
CA THR A 133 -9.82 0.46 0.73
C THR A 133 -9.89 -0.86 -0.03
N LYS A 134 -9.29 -1.94 0.50
CA LYS A 134 -9.37 -3.29 -0.10
C LYS A 134 -10.80 -3.79 -0.21
N THR A 135 -11.61 -3.53 0.81
CA THR A 135 -13.03 -3.88 0.81
C THR A 135 -13.81 -3.09 -0.23
N ARG A 136 -13.56 -1.78 -0.34
CA ARG A 136 -14.17 -0.93 -1.39
C ARG A 136 -13.77 -1.37 -2.79
N MET A 137 -12.50 -1.72 -3.02
CA MET A 137 -12.02 -2.26 -4.30
C MET A 137 -12.67 -3.60 -4.67
N LYS A 138 -12.93 -4.47 -3.68
CA LYS A 138 -13.52 -5.80 -3.89
C LYS A 138 -15.05 -5.77 -3.97
N ARG A 139 -15.70 -4.80 -3.33
CA ARG A 139 -17.16 -4.66 -3.42
C ARG A 139 -17.54 -4.39 -4.87
N SER A 140 -18.09 -5.39 -5.54
CA SER A 140 -19.00 -5.12 -6.65
C SER A 140 -20.20 -4.39 -6.06
N ARG A 141 -20.35 -3.08 -6.29
CA ARG A 141 -21.70 -2.56 -6.35
C ARG A 141 -22.37 -3.38 -7.44
N SER A 142 -23.47 -4.08 -7.10
CA SER A 142 -24.44 -4.47 -8.10
C SER A 142 -24.84 -3.17 -8.79
N PHE A 143 -24.22 -2.91 -9.93
CA PHE A 143 -24.67 -1.86 -10.81
C PHE A 143 -26.03 -2.30 -11.33
N ASP A 144 -26.98 -1.37 -11.26
CA ASP A 144 -28.26 -1.49 -11.96
C ASP A 144 -28.02 -2.01 -13.37
N SER A 145 -28.99 -2.73 -13.88
CA SER A 145 -29.01 -3.55 -15.10
C SER A 145 -28.51 -2.88 -16.41
N GLU A 146 -27.89 -1.73 -16.37
CA GLU A 146 -27.43 -0.94 -17.52
C GLU A 146 -25.90 -0.83 -17.68
N SER A 147 -25.07 -1.37 -16.75
CA SER A 147 -23.61 -1.29 -16.92
C SER A 147 -23.14 -2.31 -17.97
N PRO A 148 -22.39 -1.89 -18.99
CA PRO A 148 -21.85 -2.80 -20.01
C PRO A 148 -20.74 -3.71 -19.47
N LEU A 149 -20.25 -3.46 -18.23
CA LEU A 149 -19.13 -4.16 -17.63
C LEU A 149 -19.57 -5.33 -16.77
N THR A 150 -18.86 -6.44 -16.84
CA THR A 150 -19.00 -7.55 -15.90
C THR A 150 -18.49 -7.17 -14.51
N ASN A 151 -18.90 -7.90 -13.47
CA ASN A 151 -18.42 -7.70 -12.09
C ASN A 151 -16.89 -7.69 -11.99
N ARG A 152 -16.21 -8.52 -12.79
CA ARG A 152 -14.75 -8.61 -12.80
C ARG A 152 -14.10 -7.42 -13.47
N GLU A 153 -14.64 -6.98 -14.59
CA GLU A 153 -14.20 -5.76 -15.27
C GLU A 153 -14.43 -4.51 -14.40
N THR A 154 -15.54 -4.44 -13.68
CA THR A 154 -15.80 -3.38 -12.70
C THR A 154 -14.74 -3.35 -11.58
N GLN A 155 -14.36 -4.51 -11.05
CA GLN A 155 -13.29 -4.60 -10.06
C GLN A 155 -11.95 -4.10 -10.64
N VAL A 156 -11.60 -4.53 -11.86
CA VAL A 156 -10.38 -4.09 -12.53
C VAL A 156 -10.43 -2.58 -12.81
N LEU A 157 -11.55 -2.05 -13.29
CA LEU A 157 -11.71 -0.62 -13.57
C LEU A 157 -11.50 0.25 -12.32
N ARG A 158 -12.00 -0.18 -11.17
CA ARG A 158 -11.74 0.52 -9.89
C ARG A 158 -10.25 0.59 -9.56
N HIS A 159 -9.52 -0.47 -9.76
CA HIS A 159 -8.07 -0.48 -9.54
C HIS A 159 -7.34 0.43 -10.57
N VAL A 160 -7.82 0.43 -11.81
CA VAL A 160 -7.33 1.34 -12.86
C VAL A 160 -7.55 2.80 -12.49
N SER A 161 -8.74 3.15 -11.99
CA SER A 161 -9.07 4.52 -11.60
C SER A 161 -8.27 5.01 -10.38
N MET A 162 -7.81 4.08 -9.54
CA MET A 162 -6.87 4.36 -8.45
C MET A 162 -5.40 4.35 -8.88
N GLY A 163 -5.11 4.28 -10.19
CA GLY A 163 -3.77 4.39 -10.74
C GLY A 163 -2.88 3.15 -10.59
N LEU A 164 -3.42 1.98 -10.15
CA LEU A 164 -2.64 0.76 -9.98
C LEU A 164 -2.16 0.20 -11.32
N LYS A 165 -0.93 -0.33 -11.37
CA LYS A 165 -0.40 -1.05 -12.53
C LYS A 165 -1.00 -2.45 -12.63
N ASN A 166 -0.98 -3.06 -13.82
CA ASN A 166 -1.55 -4.40 -14.05
C ASN A 166 -1.00 -5.46 -13.09
N ARG A 167 0.29 -5.38 -12.71
CA ARG A 167 0.91 -6.29 -11.75
C ARG A 167 0.33 -6.13 -10.33
N GLU A 168 0.09 -4.89 -9.91
CA GLU A 168 -0.52 -4.57 -8.61
C GLU A 168 -1.99 -5.02 -8.58
N ILE A 169 -2.71 -4.82 -9.69
CA ILE A 169 -4.09 -5.29 -9.88
C ILE A 169 -4.15 -6.81 -9.79
N GLY A 170 -3.27 -7.50 -10.55
CA GLY A 170 -3.18 -8.95 -10.52
C GLY A 170 -2.97 -9.51 -9.13
N LYS A 171 -2.01 -8.92 -8.39
CA LYS A 171 -1.74 -9.27 -6.99
C LYS A 171 -2.94 -9.02 -6.07
N SER A 172 -3.59 -7.86 -6.20
CA SER A 172 -4.76 -7.50 -5.39
C SER A 172 -5.96 -8.40 -5.63
N LEU A 173 -6.17 -8.82 -6.88
CA LEU A 173 -7.33 -9.61 -7.30
C LEU A 173 -7.05 -11.13 -7.38
N GLY A 174 -5.81 -11.57 -7.15
CA GLY A 174 -5.40 -12.97 -7.25
C GLY A 174 -5.48 -13.54 -8.66
N ILE A 175 -5.11 -12.77 -9.70
CA ILE A 175 -5.13 -13.18 -11.11
C ILE A 175 -3.81 -12.83 -11.80
N SER A 176 -3.56 -13.46 -12.96
CA SER A 176 -2.35 -13.19 -13.72
C SER A 176 -2.33 -11.77 -14.32
N VAL A 177 -1.15 -11.25 -14.60
CA VAL A 177 -0.98 -9.95 -15.28
C VAL A 177 -1.61 -9.98 -16.68
N GLU A 178 -1.54 -11.11 -17.36
CA GLU A 178 -2.14 -11.29 -18.69
C GLU A 178 -3.67 -11.21 -18.61
N THR A 179 -4.28 -11.86 -17.62
CA THR A 179 -5.73 -11.75 -17.38
C THR A 179 -6.16 -10.31 -17.08
N VAL A 180 -5.33 -9.55 -16.32
CA VAL A 180 -5.61 -8.12 -16.10
C VAL A 180 -5.55 -7.32 -17.41
N LYS A 181 -4.56 -7.59 -18.28
CA LYS A 181 -4.46 -6.93 -19.59
C LYS A 181 -5.71 -7.18 -20.44
N GLU A 182 -6.17 -8.44 -20.48
CA GLU A 182 -7.40 -8.80 -21.19
C GLU A 182 -8.63 -8.06 -20.66
N HIS A 183 -8.79 -8.01 -19.34
CA HIS A 183 -9.88 -7.24 -18.74
C HIS A 183 -9.78 -5.75 -19.08
N VAL A 184 -8.58 -5.15 -19.02
CA VAL A 184 -8.39 -3.73 -19.40
C VAL A 184 -8.79 -3.51 -20.86
N GLN A 185 -8.35 -4.34 -21.79
CA GLN A 185 -8.74 -4.23 -23.21
C GLN A 185 -10.26 -4.35 -23.42
N ASN A 186 -10.90 -5.28 -22.72
CA ASN A 186 -12.35 -5.44 -22.77
C ASN A 186 -13.08 -4.21 -22.20
N ILE A 187 -12.57 -3.62 -21.11
CA ILE A 187 -13.11 -2.39 -20.53
C ILE A 187 -13.03 -1.26 -21.54
N LEU A 188 -11.84 -1.02 -22.15
CA LEU A 188 -11.66 0.06 -23.12
C LEU A 188 -12.67 -0.06 -24.28
N ARG A 189 -12.83 -1.27 -24.82
CA ARG A 189 -13.80 -1.54 -25.91
C ARG A 189 -15.25 -1.32 -25.47
N LYS A 190 -15.63 -1.76 -24.27
CA LYS A 190 -17.00 -1.66 -23.76
C LYS A 190 -17.41 -0.25 -23.37
N LEU A 191 -16.45 0.56 -22.91
CA LEU A 191 -16.65 1.96 -22.54
C LEU A 191 -16.44 2.93 -23.71
N ASP A 192 -16.03 2.40 -24.89
CA ASP A 192 -15.69 3.19 -26.08
C ASP A 192 -14.64 4.28 -25.76
N VAL A 193 -13.55 3.88 -25.10
CA VAL A 193 -12.43 4.77 -24.74
C VAL A 193 -11.11 4.24 -25.30
N ASN A 194 -10.18 5.15 -25.63
CA ASN A 194 -8.97 4.81 -26.35
C ASN A 194 -7.82 4.31 -25.46
N ASP A 195 -7.80 4.70 -24.19
CA ASP A 195 -6.72 4.36 -23.27
C ASP A 195 -7.20 4.22 -21.81
N ARG A 196 -6.30 3.69 -20.97
CA ARG A 196 -6.60 3.47 -19.55
C ARG A 196 -6.84 4.76 -18.76
N THR A 197 -6.28 5.89 -19.20
CA THR A 197 -6.48 7.19 -18.56
C THR A 197 -7.90 7.65 -18.78
N GLN A 198 -8.41 7.52 -20.00
CA GLN A 198 -9.80 7.80 -20.31
C GLN A 198 -10.76 6.88 -19.56
N ALA A 199 -10.42 5.59 -19.44
CA ALA A 199 -11.20 4.65 -18.62
C ALA A 199 -11.21 5.05 -17.14
N ALA A 200 -10.09 5.52 -16.59
CA ALA A 200 -10.01 6.02 -15.22
C ALA A 200 -10.89 7.29 -15.03
N VAL A 201 -10.81 8.24 -15.95
CA VAL A 201 -11.64 9.46 -15.94
C VAL A 201 -13.13 9.12 -16.05
N TRP A 202 -13.48 8.17 -16.93
CA TRP A 202 -14.85 7.67 -17.05
C TRP A 202 -15.35 7.09 -15.71
N ALA A 203 -14.52 6.27 -15.04
CA ALA A 203 -14.87 5.68 -13.75
C ALA A 203 -15.11 6.74 -12.66
N ILE A 204 -14.27 7.79 -12.61
CA ILE A 204 -14.44 8.90 -11.66
C ILE A 204 -15.75 9.66 -11.91
N ARG A 205 -16.05 9.98 -13.18
CA ARG A 205 -17.26 10.73 -13.56
C ARG A 205 -18.55 9.97 -13.31
N ASN A 206 -18.49 8.65 -13.26
CA ASN A 206 -19.65 7.79 -13.03
C ASN A 206 -19.66 7.15 -11.62
N ASP A 207 -19.01 7.77 -10.64
CA ASP A 207 -19.01 7.38 -9.23
C ASP A 207 -18.60 5.90 -8.97
N PHE A 208 -17.65 5.38 -9.76
CA PHE A 208 -17.10 4.04 -9.59
C PHE A 208 -16.12 3.92 -8.41
N ILE A 209 -15.75 5.08 -7.82
CA ILE A 209 -14.81 5.17 -6.69
C ILE A 209 -15.50 5.83 -5.50
#